data_16041c958c6397e91e34a25a836735b3
#
_entry.id   16041c958c6397e91e34a25a836735b3
#
_cell.length_a   1.000
_cell.length_b   1.000
_cell.length_c   1.000
_cell.angle_alpha   90.00
_cell.angle_beta   90.00
_cell.angle_gamma   90.00
#
_symmetry.space_group_name_H-M   'P 1'
#
loop_
_entity.id
_entity.type
_entity.pdbx_description
1 polymer ?
#
loop_
_entity_poly.entity_id
_entity_poly.type
_entity_poly.pdbx_seq_one_letter_code
_entity_poly.pdbx_strand_id
1 'polypeptide(L)'
;MRTGFANPSRFEPYLVSDAYVSHTLSTHMLSFFFLVLMGSDTGAYYTGRALGRHKLAPSVSPGKTWEGAAGGMAASLAMAALSHYWFFPELALPAALGLAALMNVLGVVGDLTESALKRGANAKDAAQILPGHGGLFDRLDSLLFNAPLLYYFALYYWR
;
A
#
# COMPACT_ATOMS: atom_id res chain seq x y z
N MET A 1 50.47 -27.88 2.83
CA MET A 1 49.43 -26.87 2.79
C MET A 1 48.19 -27.47 2.07
N ARG A 2 47.17 -27.92 2.82
CA ARG A 2 45.91 -28.37 2.26
C ARG A 2 44.91 -27.21 2.37
N THR A 3 44.66 -26.54 1.24
CA THR A 3 43.56 -25.58 1.12
C THR A 3 42.24 -26.36 1.22
N GLY A 4 41.60 -26.27 2.39
CA GLY A 4 40.28 -26.85 2.60
C GLY A 4 39.27 -26.06 1.80
N PHE A 5 38.96 -26.52 0.59
CA PHE A 5 37.78 -26.08 -0.13
C PHE A 5 36.58 -26.57 0.67
N ALA A 6 35.84 -25.63 1.24
CA ALA A 6 34.57 -25.90 1.87
C ALA A 6 33.69 -26.63 0.86
N ASN A 7 33.16 -27.80 1.23
CA ASN A 7 32.32 -28.61 0.38
C ASN A 7 31.05 -27.82 0.03
N PRO A 8 30.83 -27.45 -1.24
CA PRO A 8 29.69 -26.61 -1.64
C PRO A 8 28.34 -27.24 -1.30
N SER A 9 28.27 -28.55 -1.15
CA SER A 9 27.02 -29.26 -0.81
C SER A 9 26.47 -28.97 0.60
N ARG A 10 27.26 -28.34 1.49
CA ARG A 10 26.77 -27.92 2.81
C ARG A 10 26.07 -26.57 2.85
N PHE A 11 26.27 -25.74 1.83
CA PHE A 11 25.72 -24.38 1.77
C PHE A 11 24.42 -24.28 0.95
N GLU A 12 24.21 -25.19 0.00
CA GLU A 12 23.04 -25.13 -0.87
C GLU A 12 21.68 -25.21 -0.14
N PRO A 13 21.44 -26.04 0.87
CA PRO A 13 20.14 -26.10 1.54
C PRO A 13 19.78 -24.79 2.25
N TYR A 14 20.77 -24.10 2.82
CA TYR A 14 20.53 -22.83 3.53
C TYR A 14 20.24 -21.68 2.55
N LEU A 15 20.98 -21.61 1.44
CA LEU A 15 20.76 -20.59 0.43
C LEU A 15 19.40 -20.76 -0.29
N VAL A 16 19.00 -21.98 -0.57
CA VAL A 16 17.69 -22.25 -1.17
C VAL A 16 16.57 -21.97 -0.19
N SER A 17 16.71 -22.30 1.08
CA SER A 17 15.70 -22.00 2.11
C SER A 17 15.57 -20.51 2.34
N ASP A 18 16.68 -19.77 2.42
CA ASP A 18 16.67 -18.32 2.64
C ASP A 18 16.10 -17.56 1.43
N ALA A 19 16.45 -17.99 0.21
CA ALA A 19 15.87 -17.43 -1.00
C ALA A 19 14.37 -17.74 -1.09
N TYR A 20 13.93 -18.96 -0.79
CA TYR A 20 12.52 -19.33 -0.80
C TYR A 20 11.72 -18.53 0.24
N VAL A 21 12.22 -18.42 1.48
CA VAL A 21 11.60 -17.64 2.55
C VAL A 21 11.52 -16.16 2.17
N SER A 22 12.59 -15.59 1.60
CA SER A 22 12.60 -14.19 1.17
C SER A 22 11.61 -13.94 0.02
N HIS A 23 11.50 -14.85 -0.95
CA HIS A 23 10.52 -14.72 -2.04
C HIS A 23 9.08 -14.83 -1.55
N THR A 24 8.79 -15.77 -0.66
CA THR A 24 7.44 -15.94 -0.08
C THR A 24 7.04 -14.71 0.73
N LEU A 25 7.95 -14.22 1.59
CA LEU A 25 7.72 -13.03 2.40
C LEU A 25 7.49 -11.79 1.53
N SER A 26 8.28 -11.60 0.49
CA SER A 26 8.11 -10.49 -0.47
C SER A 26 6.78 -10.57 -1.21
N THR A 27 6.36 -11.78 -1.60
CA THR A 27 5.07 -11.99 -2.27
C THR A 27 3.91 -11.69 -1.32
N HIS A 28 3.97 -12.15 -0.06
CA HIS A 28 2.95 -11.86 0.95
C HIS A 28 2.87 -10.36 1.25
N MET A 29 4.02 -9.68 1.37
CA MET A 29 4.08 -8.23 1.56
C MET A 29 3.44 -7.45 0.41
N LEU A 30 3.76 -7.80 -0.83
CA LEU A 30 3.16 -7.17 -2.01
C LEU A 30 1.65 -7.43 -2.10
N SER A 31 1.24 -8.67 -1.83
CA SER A 31 -0.18 -9.04 -1.81
C SER A 31 -0.95 -8.30 -0.73
N PHE A 32 -0.38 -8.20 0.48
CA PHE A 32 -0.91 -7.39 1.58
C PHE A 32 -1.05 -5.93 1.17
N PHE A 33 0.01 -5.35 0.58
CA PHE A 33 0.04 -3.97 0.14
C PHE A 33 -1.10 -3.64 -0.83
N PHE A 34 -1.24 -4.43 -1.89
CA PHE A 34 -2.30 -4.20 -2.88
C PHE A 34 -3.68 -4.46 -2.30
N LEU A 35 -3.85 -5.49 -1.48
CA LEU A 35 -5.15 -5.81 -0.89
C LEU A 35 -5.63 -4.68 0.04
N VAL A 36 -4.76 -4.18 0.90
CA VAL A 36 -5.06 -3.06 1.81
C VAL A 36 -5.36 -1.78 1.02
N LEU A 37 -4.53 -1.45 0.03
CA LEU A 37 -4.68 -0.23 -0.78
C LEU A 37 -6.01 -0.26 -1.56
N MET A 38 -6.27 -1.33 -2.33
CA MET A 38 -7.50 -1.46 -3.11
C MET A 38 -8.74 -1.56 -2.22
N GLY A 39 -8.64 -2.23 -1.07
CA GLY A 39 -9.70 -2.29 -0.07
C GLY A 39 -10.03 -0.93 0.50
N SER A 40 -9.00 -0.14 0.84
CA SER A 40 -9.14 1.23 1.32
C SER A 40 -9.88 2.13 0.31
N ASP A 41 -9.43 2.13 -0.95
CA ASP A 41 -10.03 2.95 -2.00
C ASP A 41 -11.48 2.56 -2.27
N THR A 42 -11.76 1.26 -2.33
CA THR A 42 -13.11 0.72 -2.49
C THR A 42 -14.01 1.12 -1.33
N GLY A 43 -13.55 0.95 -0.09
CA GLY A 43 -14.27 1.33 1.12
C GLY A 43 -14.55 2.84 1.17
N ALA A 44 -13.54 3.65 0.85
CA ALA A 44 -13.68 5.10 0.79
C ALA A 44 -14.69 5.55 -0.26
N TYR A 45 -14.66 4.94 -1.45
CA TYR A 45 -15.59 5.26 -2.53
C TYR A 45 -17.05 4.96 -2.16
N TYR A 46 -17.33 3.72 -1.72
CA TYR A 46 -18.71 3.32 -1.42
C TYR A 46 -19.28 4.05 -0.21
N THR A 47 -18.51 4.20 0.87
CA THR A 47 -18.97 4.94 2.06
C THR A 47 -19.09 6.43 1.78
N GLY A 48 -18.14 7.02 1.07
CA GLY A 48 -18.22 8.43 0.67
C GLY A 48 -19.42 8.74 -0.23
N ARG A 49 -19.79 7.80 -1.13
CA ARG A 49 -20.94 7.93 -1.99
C ARG A 49 -22.28 7.73 -1.25
N ALA A 50 -22.32 6.76 -0.31
CA ALA A 50 -23.57 6.41 0.38
C ALA A 50 -23.86 7.33 1.58
N LEU A 51 -22.83 7.72 2.32
CA LEU A 51 -22.94 8.42 3.60
C LEU A 51 -22.29 9.80 3.62
N GLY A 52 -21.53 10.16 2.58
CA GLY A 52 -20.71 11.38 2.54
C GLY A 52 -21.53 12.65 2.64
N ARG A 53 -21.36 13.37 3.73
CA ARG A 53 -22.01 14.66 4.01
C ARG A 53 -21.00 15.77 4.20
N HIS A 54 -19.88 15.49 4.84
CA HIS A 54 -18.86 16.47 5.20
C HIS A 54 -17.67 16.35 4.24
N LYS A 55 -17.39 17.43 3.51
CA LYS A 55 -16.29 17.46 2.55
C LYS A 55 -14.94 17.51 3.27
N LEU A 56 -13.99 16.68 2.82
CA LEU A 56 -12.63 16.62 3.40
C LEU A 56 -11.78 17.81 2.93
N ALA A 57 -11.78 18.12 1.64
CA ALA A 57 -10.98 19.18 1.03
C ALA A 57 -11.75 19.84 -0.13
N PRO A 58 -12.73 20.74 0.15
CA PRO A 58 -13.64 21.30 -0.86
C PRO A 58 -12.93 22.01 -2.02
N SER A 59 -11.83 22.71 -1.74
CA SER A 59 -11.09 23.50 -2.72
C SER A 59 -10.17 22.67 -3.60
N VAL A 60 -9.70 21.51 -3.12
CA VAL A 60 -8.71 20.65 -3.78
C VAL A 60 -9.39 19.47 -4.45
N SER A 61 -10.19 18.73 -3.69
CA SER A 61 -10.89 17.55 -4.14
C SER A 61 -12.33 17.52 -3.60
N PRO A 62 -13.32 18.11 -4.31
CA PRO A 62 -14.69 18.24 -3.82
C PRO A 62 -15.44 16.91 -3.73
N GLY A 63 -14.91 15.83 -4.30
CA GLY A 63 -15.48 14.48 -4.20
C GLY A 63 -15.19 13.79 -2.88
N LYS A 64 -14.10 14.13 -2.19
CA LYS A 64 -13.68 13.46 -0.94
C LYS A 64 -14.49 13.92 0.26
N THR A 65 -14.81 12.96 1.13
CA THR A 65 -15.59 13.17 2.36
C THR A 65 -14.91 12.53 3.57
N TRP A 66 -15.18 13.05 4.76
CA TRP A 66 -14.69 12.47 6.02
C TRP A 66 -15.25 11.08 6.25
N GLU A 67 -16.53 10.86 5.91
CA GLU A 67 -17.18 9.55 6.00
C GLU A 67 -16.52 8.54 5.05
N GLY A 68 -16.14 9.00 3.85
CA GLY A 68 -15.36 8.20 2.92
C GLY A 68 -14.00 7.82 3.49
N ALA A 69 -13.27 8.78 4.07
CA ALA A 69 -11.97 8.52 4.70
C ALA A 69 -12.10 7.50 5.87
N ALA A 70 -13.14 7.65 6.70
CA ALA A 70 -13.42 6.69 7.78
C ALA A 70 -13.76 5.29 7.24
N GLY A 71 -14.53 5.21 6.15
CA GLY A 71 -14.87 3.94 5.49
C GLY A 71 -13.65 3.27 4.85
N GLY A 72 -12.76 4.06 4.24
CA GLY A 72 -11.47 3.58 3.75
C GLY A 72 -10.59 3.04 4.86
N MET A 73 -10.53 3.73 6.00
CA MET A 73 -9.81 3.26 7.19
C MET A 73 -10.38 1.93 7.70
N ALA A 74 -11.69 1.84 7.85
CA ALA A 74 -12.33 0.59 8.31
C ALA A 74 -12.07 -0.57 7.34
N ALA A 75 -12.15 -0.32 6.04
CA ALA A 75 -11.87 -1.32 5.01
C ALA A 75 -10.40 -1.75 5.00
N SER A 76 -9.46 -0.80 5.12
CA SER A 76 -8.01 -1.13 5.19
C SER A 76 -7.68 -2.00 6.40
N LEU A 77 -8.24 -1.71 7.57
CA LEU A 77 -8.06 -2.53 8.77
C LEU A 77 -8.68 -3.92 8.62
N ALA A 78 -9.86 -4.02 8.00
CA ALA A 78 -10.50 -5.31 7.70
C ALA A 78 -9.64 -6.15 6.74
N MET A 79 -9.09 -5.54 5.69
CA MET A 79 -8.19 -6.22 4.74
C MET A 79 -6.88 -6.65 5.39
N ALA A 80 -6.33 -5.85 6.30
CA ALA A 80 -5.15 -6.22 7.07
C ALA A 80 -5.40 -7.42 7.99
N ALA A 81 -6.52 -7.44 8.69
CA ALA A 81 -6.92 -8.58 9.51
C ALA A 81 -7.15 -9.83 8.64
N LEU A 82 -7.86 -9.68 7.52
CA LEU A 82 -8.07 -10.78 6.56
C LEU A 82 -6.75 -11.34 6.07
N SER A 83 -5.79 -10.50 5.70
CA SER A 83 -4.46 -10.92 5.24
C SER A 83 -3.74 -11.75 6.30
N HIS A 84 -3.74 -11.29 7.56
CA HIS A 84 -3.10 -11.99 8.68
C HIS A 84 -3.67 -13.41 8.86
N TYR A 85 -4.99 -13.57 8.84
CA TYR A 85 -5.63 -14.88 9.05
C TYR A 85 -5.62 -15.78 7.82
N TRP A 86 -5.47 -15.23 6.62
CA TRP A 86 -5.58 -16.01 5.39
C TRP A 86 -4.23 -16.47 4.85
N PHE A 87 -3.30 -15.53 4.61
CA PHE A 87 -2.06 -15.86 3.90
C PHE A 87 -0.79 -15.24 4.50
N PHE A 88 -0.88 -14.33 5.47
CA PHE A 88 0.27 -13.60 6.00
C PHE A 88 0.35 -13.65 7.53
N PRO A 89 0.38 -14.84 8.15
CA PRO A 89 0.46 -14.99 9.61
C PRO A 89 1.82 -14.53 10.19
N GLU A 90 2.87 -14.43 9.36
CA GLU A 90 4.20 -13.96 9.76
C GLU A 90 4.20 -12.48 10.19
N LEU A 91 3.26 -11.70 9.69
CA LEU A 91 3.06 -10.32 10.12
C LEU A 91 2.10 -10.28 11.30
N ALA A 92 2.60 -9.95 12.50
CA ALA A 92 1.76 -9.89 13.69
C ALA A 92 0.56 -8.95 13.50
N LEU A 93 -0.62 -9.36 13.97
CA LEU A 93 -1.87 -8.61 13.75
C LEU A 93 -1.78 -7.12 14.15
N PRO A 94 -1.20 -6.73 15.31
CA PRO A 94 -1.06 -5.32 15.66
C PRO A 94 -0.19 -4.53 14.67
N ALA A 95 0.87 -5.16 14.15
CA ALA A 95 1.75 -4.56 13.16
C ALA A 95 1.03 -4.42 11.80
N ALA A 96 0.27 -5.44 11.37
CA ALA A 96 -0.55 -5.39 10.17
C ALA A 96 -1.59 -4.27 10.22
N LEU A 97 -2.31 -4.13 11.35
CA LEU A 97 -3.28 -3.07 11.55
C LEU A 97 -2.64 -1.69 11.59
N GLY A 98 -1.51 -1.54 12.28
CA GLY A 98 -0.75 -0.28 12.33
C GLY A 98 -0.23 0.14 10.95
N LEU A 99 0.32 -0.81 10.19
CA LEU A 99 0.78 -0.56 8.83
C LEU A 99 -0.37 -0.16 7.90
N ALA A 100 -1.50 -0.87 7.95
CA ALA A 100 -2.68 -0.55 7.15
C ALA A 100 -3.28 0.83 7.48
N ALA A 101 -3.30 1.21 8.76
CA ALA A 101 -3.74 2.54 9.18
C ALA A 101 -2.84 3.64 8.62
N LEU A 102 -1.51 3.47 8.69
CA LEU A 102 -0.55 4.40 8.11
C LEU A 102 -0.67 4.47 6.59
N MET A 103 -0.84 3.33 5.92
CA MET A 103 -1.05 3.26 4.48
C MET A 103 -2.31 4.03 4.05
N ASN A 104 -3.41 3.89 4.80
CA ASN A 104 -4.65 4.64 4.51
C ASN A 104 -4.43 6.15 4.64
N VAL A 105 -3.78 6.60 5.73
CA VAL A 105 -3.50 8.03 5.94
C VAL A 105 -2.60 8.58 4.82
N LEU A 106 -1.52 7.87 4.50
CA LEU A 106 -0.60 8.27 3.42
C LEU A 106 -1.26 8.25 2.05
N GLY A 107 -2.15 7.29 1.79
CA GLY A 107 -2.95 7.24 0.56
C GLY A 107 -3.84 8.46 0.41
N VAL A 108 -4.57 8.84 1.46
CA VAL A 108 -5.40 10.07 1.46
C VAL A 108 -4.54 11.32 1.27
N VAL A 109 -3.40 11.43 1.94
CA VAL A 109 -2.48 12.56 1.80
C VAL A 109 -1.89 12.62 0.40
N GLY A 110 -1.47 11.48 -0.16
CA GLY A 110 -0.92 11.38 -1.52
C GLY A 110 -1.89 11.88 -2.57
N ASP A 111 -3.11 11.37 -2.56
CA ASP A 111 -4.17 11.77 -3.49
C ASP A 111 -4.59 13.26 -3.31
N LEU A 112 -4.62 13.78 -2.08
CA LEU A 112 -4.83 15.21 -1.86
C LEU A 112 -3.67 16.05 -2.38
N THR A 113 -2.44 15.60 -2.21
CA THR A 113 -1.24 16.29 -2.70
C THR A 113 -1.25 16.35 -4.22
N GLU A 114 -1.52 15.24 -4.90
CA GLU A 114 -1.65 15.19 -6.36
C GLU A 114 -2.77 16.10 -6.84
N SER A 115 -3.95 16.05 -6.20
CA SER A 115 -5.08 16.92 -6.51
C SER A 115 -4.70 18.40 -6.37
N ALA A 116 -3.95 18.77 -5.32
CA ALA A 116 -3.47 20.14 -5.11
C ALA A 116 -2.48 20.59 -6.19
N LEU A 117 -1.54 19.73 -6.58
CA LEU A 117 -0.58 19.98 -7.66
C LEU A 117 -1.30 20.22 -9.00
N LYS A 118 -2.28 19.39 -9.33
CA LYS A 118 -3.10 19.57 -10.56
C LYS A 118 -3.83 20.92 -10.56
N ARG A 119 -4.43 21.32 -9.44
CA ARG A 119 -5.08 22.64 -9.32
C ARG A 119 -4.10 23.80 -9.44
N GLY A 120 -2.92 23.68 -8.81
CA GLY A 120 -1.86 24.69 -8.94
C GLY A 120 -1.34 24.87 -10.36
N ALA A 121 -1.34 23.78 -11.15
CA ALA A 121 -0.97 23.80 -12.57
C ALA A 121 -2.11 24.16 -13.52
N ASN A 122 -3.30 24.53 -13.02
CA ASN A 122 -4.53 24.74 -13.81
C ASN A 122 -4.89 23.54 -14.69
N ALA A 123 -4.44 22.32 -14.32
CA ALA A 123 -4.73 21.07 -14.99
C ALA A 123 -5.80 20.30 -14.21
N LYS A 124 -6.64 19.56 -14.93
CA LYS A 124 -7.61 18.67 -14.32
C LYS A 124 -7.11 17.22 -14.31
N ASP A 125 -6.41 16.84 -15.35
CA ASP A 125 -5.87 15.50 -15.55
C ASP A 125 -4.35 15.59 -15.73
N ALA A 126 -3.59 14.72 -15.09
CA ALA A 126 -2.18 14.55 -15.38
C ALA A 126 -2.02 13.87 -16.75
N ALA A 127 -1.24 14.48 -17.63
CA ALA A 127 -1.00 14.12 -19.03
C ALA A 127 -1.63 12.78 -19.51
N GLN A 128 -2.47 12.84 -20.53
CA GLN A 128 -3.08 11.66 -21.17
C GLN A 128 -2.01 10.85 -21.95
N ILE A 129 -1.14 10.15 -21.22
CA ILE A 129 -0.10 9.30 -21.86
C ILE A 129 -0.74 8.04 -22.43
N LEU A 130 -1.84 7.58 -21.84
CA LEU A 130 -2.58 6.41 -22.29
C LEU A 130 -3.99 6.82 -22.72
N PRO A 131 -4.34 6.75 -24.00
CA PRO A 131 -5.69 7.06 -24.48
C PRO A 131 -6.73 6.16 -23.77
N GLY A 132 -7.75 6.79 -23.16
CA GLY A 132 -8.85 6.09 -22.50
C GLY A 132 -8.58 5.58 -21.08
N HIS A 133 -7.37 5.73 -20.52
CA HIS A 133 -7.03 5.20 -19.20
C HIS A 133 -6.71 6.25 -18.12
N GLY A 134 -6.81 7.55 -18.44
CA GLY A 134 -6.44 8.65 -17.52
C GLY A 134 -4.93 8.84 -17.38
N GLY A 135 -4.51 9.72 -16.48
CA GLY A 135 -3.10 9.98 -16.23
C GLY A 135 -2.40 8.83 -15.49
N LEU A 136 -1.18 8.52 -15.91
CA LEU A 136 -0.35 7.53 -15.20
C LEU A 136 -0.10 7.94 -13.74
N PHE A 137 0.10 9.23 -13.51
CA PHE A 137 0.28 9.79 -12.16
C PHE A 137 -0.95 9.61 -11.27
N ASP A 138 -2.16 9.70 -11.82
CA ASP A 138 -3.43 9.50 -11.08
C ASP A 138 -3.59 8.06 -10.54
N ARG A 139 -2.79 7.13 -11.03
CA ARG A 139 -2.78 5.72 -10.57
C ARG A 139 -1.61 5.42 -9.64
N LEU A 140 -0.57 6.24 -9.68
CA LEU A 140 0.65 6.02 -8.91
C LEU A 140 0.72 6.90 -7.66
N ASP A 141 -0.21 7.83 -7.47
CA ASP A 141 -0.22 8.76 -6.33
C ASP A 141 -0.16 8.05 -4.98
N SER A 142 -1.13 7.17 -4.73
CA SER A 142 -1.18 6.37 -3.51
C SER A 142 0.01 5.39 -3.38
N LEU A 143 0.47 4.84 -4.51
CA LEU A 143 1.63 3.94 -4.55
C LEU A 143 2.92 4.68 -4.20
N LEU A 144 3.10 5.89 -4.74
CA LEU A 144 4.32 6.69 -4.55
C LEU A 144 4.55 7.04 -3.08
N PHE A 145 3.48 7.35 -2.34
CA PHE A 145 3.56 7.67 -0.91
C PHE A 145 3.67 6.42 -0.03
N ASN A 146 3.04 5.32 -0.44
CA ASN A 146 3.02 4.09 0.35
C ASN A 146 4.23 3.16 0.11
N ALA A 147 4.88 3.21 -1.05
CA ALA A 147 6.04 2.36 -1.34
C ALA A 147 7.23 2.59 -0.39
N PRO A 148 7.65 3.83 -0.08
CA PRO A 148 8.67 4.09 0.94
C PRO A 148 8.30 3.56 2.33
N LEU A 149 7.03 3.74 2.74
CA LEU A 149 6.55 3.21 4.02
C LEU A 149 6.71 1.69 4.08
N LEU A 150 6.27 0.98 3.04
CA LEU A 150 6.38 -0.47 2.97
C LEU A 150 7.83 -0.94 3.01
N TYR A 151 8.71 -0.27 2.26
CA TYR A 151 10.14 -0.58 2.23
C TYR A 151 10.78 -0.44 3.60
N TYR A 152 10.60 0.70 4.26
CA TYR A 152 11.20 0.93 5.58
C TYR A 152 10.57 0.03 6.64
N PHE A 153 9.25 -0.21 6.58
CA PHE A 153 8.60 -1.15 7.48
C PHE A 153 9.21 -2.56 7.34
N ALA A 154 9.34 -3.08 6.14
CA ALA A 154 9.95 -4.38 5.90
C ALA A 154 11.41 -4.44 6.41
N LEU A 155 12.19 -3.38 6.16
CA LEU A 155 13.58 -3.30 6.59
C LEU A 155 13.75 -3.35 8.11
N TYR A 156 12.85 -2.72 8.87
CA TYR A 156 12.95 -2.64 10.32
C TYR A 156 12.19 -3.74 11.06
N TYR A 157 11.14 -4.27 10.49
CA TYR A 157 10.30 -5.27 11.14
C TYR A 157 10.91 -6.68 11.12
N TRP A 158 11.63 -7.03 10.04
CA TRP A 158 12.30 -8.33 9.91
C TRP A 158 13.84 -8.26 10.10
N ARG A 159 14.34 -7.21 10.69
CA ARG A 159 15.76 -7.08 11.07
C ARG A 159 16.03 -7.79 12.40
#